data_4f608a029915557b469d72495b51ae35
#
_entry.id   4f608a029915557b469d72495b51ae35
#
_cell.length_a   1.000
_cell.length_b   1.000
_cell.length_c   1.000
_cell.angle_alpha   90.00
_cell.angle_beta   90.00
_cell.angle_gamma   90.00
#
_symmetry.space_group_name_H-M   'P 1'
#
loop_
_entity.id
_entity.type
_entity.pdbx_description
1 polymer ?
#
loop_
_entity_poly.entity_id
_entity_poly.type
_entity_poly.pdbx_seq_one_letter_code
_entity_poly.pdbx_strand_id
1 'polypeptide(L)'
;MDNFIQTRNNIGKDNRCRSRALEYGGKFMYQIRTDLALETQEKMQEDHVDLKGVRFLEEKVDKNITVSTVVIETENGAKTMGKPKGTYITIEAGNMDEEDEDYHREISVQLAKIIRQLIQEKNEELSVLVVGLGNREVTPDALGPRVVDNLFITRHIVKEYGKYAFGEKNVNRISSIVPGVMAQTGMESLEIIHGIIDETKPDLVIVIDALAARSTKRLNRTIQVTDTGINPGSGVGNHRHGLNKKSLGIPVISIGIPTVVDAATIVNDTMFNLIAAMSQSKAFDMLGDSLKELNDGEKYELIRELLSPNLNAMFVTPKDIDESVKRLSYTISEGINIAFMGEGLPA
;
A
#
# COMPACT_ATOMS: atom_id res chain seq x y z
N MET A 1 -1.12 -30.93 51.17
CA MET A 1 -1.25 -31.53 49.82
C MET A 1 -2.73 -31.54 49.44
N ASP A 2 -3.38 -30.43 49.26
CA ASP A 2 -4.74 -30.31 48.74
C ASP A 2 -5.05 -28.84 48.57
N ASN A 3 -4.60 -28.24 47.45
CA ASN A 3 -5.03 -26.88 47.02
C ASN A 3 -4.47 -26.52 45.62
N PHE A 4 -4.46 -27.48 44.68
CA PHE A 4 -3.96 -27.23 43.33
C PHE A 4 -4.88 -27.75 42.19
N ILE A 5 -6.15 -28.02 42.47
CA ILE A 5 -7.12 -28.49 41.47
C ILE A 5 -8.45 -27.74 41.66
N GLN A 6 -8.49 -26.44 41.36
CA GLN A 6 -9.75 -25.71 41.10
C GLN A 6 -9.49 -24.35 40.45
N THR A 7 -8.84 -24.36 39.28
CA THR A 7 -8.83 -23.18 38.38
C THR A 7 -8.71 -23.61 36.92
N ARG A 8 -9.60 -24.51 36.52
CA ARG A 8 -9.86 -24.82 35.12
C ARG A 8 -11.35 -24.90 34.92
N ASN A 9 -12.01 -23.79 34.71
CA ASN A 9 -13.32 -23.64 34.03
C ASN A 9 -13.80 -22.21 34.18
N ASN A 10 -13.14 -21.27 33.50
CA ASN A 10 -13.72 -19.97 33.15
C ASN A 10 -12.85 -19.30 32.07
N ILE A 11 -12.65 -19.98 30.94
CA ILE A 11 -12.31 -19.28 29.70
C ILE A 11 -13.67 -18.92 29.10
N GLY A 12 -14.20 -17.82 29.61
CA GLY A 12 -15.41 -17.19 29.11
C GLY A 12 -15.21 -16.80 27.67
N LYS A 13 -16.25 -17.11 26.90
CA LYS A 13 -16.53 -16.67 25.56
C LYS A 13 -16.33 -15.16 25.43
N ASP A 14 -15.14 -14.71 25.10
CA ASP A 14 -14.90 -13.33 24.70
C ASP A 14 -15.06 -13.23 23.17
N ASN A 15 -16.34 -13.14 22.75
CA ASN A 15 -16.76 -12.82 21.40
C ASN A 15 -16.44 -11.35 21.07
N ARG A 16 -15.18 -10.92 21.02
CA ARG A 16 -14.78 -9.57 20.65
C ARG A 16 -13.89 -9.53 19.39
N CYS A 17 -14.24 -10.32 18.39
CA CYS A 17 -13.88 -10.04 17.00
C CYS A 17 -15.14 -9.86 16.16
N ARG A 18 -16.01 -8.95 16.57
CA ARG A 18 -17.02 -8.41 15.66
C ARG A 18 -16.31 -7.31 14.86
N SER A 19 -15.96 -7.63 13.60
CA SER A 19 -15.71 -6.64 12.57
C SER A 19 -16.82 -5.58 12.64
N ARG A 20 -16.45 -4.30 12.87
CA ARG A 20 -17.40 -3.19 12.79
C ARG A 20 -17.84 -3.05 11.34
N ALA A 21 -18.93 -3.71 10.99
CA ALA A 21 -19.70 -3.38 9.82
C ALA A 21 -20.34 -2.00 10.06
N LEU A 22 -20.01 -1.03 9.24
CA LEU A 22 -20.69 0.25 9.22
C LEU A 22 -22.05 0.07 8.56
N GLU A 23 -23.13 0.15 9.34
CA GLU A 23 -24.50 0.20 8.82
C GLU A 23 -24.73 1.52 8.06
N TYR A 24 -24.82 1.43 6.75
CA TYR A 24 -25.41 2.46 5.92
C TYR A 24 -26.62 1.85 5.21
N GLY A 25 -27.83 2.26 5.63
CA GLY A 25 -29.07 1.96 4.92
C GLY A 25 -29.46 0.48 4.83
N GLY A 26 -29.19 -0.34 5.86
CA GLY A 26 -29.66 -1.73 5.92
C GLY A 26 -28.96 -2.73 4.97
N LYS A 27 -27.91 -2.31 4.26
CA LYS A 27 -27.01 -3.22 3.54
C LYS A 27 -25.69 -3.29 4.30
N PHE A 28 -25.29 -4.49 4.70
CA PHE A 28 -23.94 -4.76 5.18
C PHE A 28 -22.96 -4.46 4.04
N MET A 29 -22.25 -3.32 4.13
CA MET A 29 -21.23 -2.99 3.16
C MET A 29 -19.96 -3.77 3.54
N TYR A 30 -19.68 -4.79 2.77
CA TYR A 30 -18.50 -5.63 2.93
C TYR A 30 -17.22 -4.78 2.78
N GLN A 31 -16.38 -4.77 3.81
CA GLN A 31 -15.12 -4.02 3.78
C GLN A 31 -14.06 -4.82 3.00
N ILE A 32 -13.83 -4.43 1.77
CA ILE A 32 -12.79 -4.99 0.91
C ILE A 32 -11.43 -4.71 1.55
N ARG A 33 -10.62 -5.76 1.73
CA ARG A 33 -9.24 -5.62 2.19
C ARG A 33 -8.35 -5.24 1.01
N THR A 34 -8.11 -3.96 0.82
CA THR A 34 -7.14 -3.43 -0.13
C THR A 34 -6.54 -2.13 0.38
N ASP A 35 -5.24 -1.97 0.15
CA ASP A 35 -4.54 -0.72 0.41
C ASP A 35 -4.66 0.25 -0.78
N LEU A 36 -5.04 -0.25 -1.97
CA LEU A 36 -5.14 0.56 -3.20
C LEU A 36 -6.44 1.36 -3.26
N ALA A 37 -6.33 2.68 -3.43
CA ALA A 37 -7.49 3.57 -3.59
C ALA A 37 -8.21 3.35 -4.93
N LEU A 38 -7.48 2.98 -5.98
CA LEU A 38 -8.03 2.67 -7.28
C LEU A 38 -8.98 1.45 -7.21
N GLU A 39 -8.59 0.37 -6.53
CA GLU A 39 -9.45 -0.80 -6.36
C GLU A 39 -10.73 -0.49 -5.57
N THR A 40 -10.63 0.40 -4.58
CA THR A 40 -11.81 0.85 -3.83
C THR A 40 -12.74 1.66 -4.73
N GLN A 41 -12.20 2.57 -5.54
CA GLN A 41 -12.96 3.40 -6.47
C GLN A 41 -13.67 2.56 -7.54
N GLU A 42 -12.96 1.60 -8.16
CA GLU A 42 -13.53 0.68 -9.15
C GLU A 42 -14.70 -0.12 -8.56
N LYS A 43 -14.51 -0.70 -7.37
CA LYS A 43 -15.57 -1.44 -6.70
C LYS A 43 -16.80 -0.58 -6.41
N MET A 44 -16.61 0.67 -5.97
CA MET A 44 -17.73 1.59 -5.72
C MET A 44 -18.47 1.93 -7.02
N GLN A 45 -17.76 2.04 -8.14
CA GLN A 45 -18.38 2.22 -9.46
C GLN A 45 -19.18 1.00 -9.90
N GLU A 46 -18.63 -0.22 -9.74
CA GLU A 46 -19.33 -1.48 -10.02
C GLU A 46 -20.61 -1.59 -9.19
N ASP A 47 -20.57 -1.21 -7.91
CA ASP A 47 -21.70 -1.23 -6.98
C ASP A 47 -22.67 -0.04 -7.19
N HIS A 48 -22.46 0.80 -8.20
CA HIS A 48 -23.26 2.00 -8.50
C HIS A 48 -23.40 2.97 -7.32
N VAL A 49 -22.36 3.08 -6.47
CA VAL A 49 -22.33 4.00 -5.34
C VAL A 49 -22.03 5.42 -5.83
N ASP A 50 -22.81 6.41 -5.38
CA ASP A 50 -22.57 7.82 -5.70
C ASP A 50 -21.29 8.33 -4.99
N LEU A 51 -20.24 8.59 -5.76
CA LEU A 51 -18.93 9.05 -5.29
C LEU A 51 -18.84 10.57 -5.18
N LYS A 52 -19.84 11.22 -4.59
CA LYS A 52 -19.82 12.68 -4.35
C LYS A 52 -18.62 13.10 -3.53
N GLY A 53 -17.83 14.03 -4.09
CA GLY A 53 -16.61 14.53 -3.46
C GLY A 53 -15.38 13.62 -3.66
N VAL A 54 -15.45 12.74 -4.65
CA VAL A 54 -14.32 11.99 -5.18
C VAL A 54 -14.17 12.28 -6.66
N ARG A 55 -12.97 12.67 -7.08
CA ARG A 55 -12.65 12.93 -8.49
C ARG A 55 -11.69 11.86 -8.99
N PHE A 56 -11.93 11.34 -10.16
CA PHE A 56 -11.12 10.35 -10.85
C PHE A 56 -10.60 10.91 -12.16
N LEU A 57 -9.33 10.69 -12.44
CA LEU A 57 -8.66 11.03 -13.69
C LEU A 57 -7.77 9.85 -14.08
N GLU A 58 -7.73 9.53 -15.37
CA GLU A 58 -6.87 8.50 -15.93
C GLU A 58 -6.13 9.05 -17.14
N GLU A 59 -4.84 8.80 -17.19
CA GLU A 59 -3.95 9.22 -18.28
C GLU A 59 -3.11 8.04 -18.74
N LYS A 60 -3.11 7.77 -20.05
CA LYS A 60 -2.17 6.83 -20.65
C LYS A 60 -0.89 7.57 -21.01
N VAL A 61 0.17 7.24 -20.30
CA VAL A 61 1.50 7.83 -20.51
C VAL A 61 2.22 7.16 -21.66
N ASP A 62 2.11 5.81 -21.73
CA ASP A 62 2.62 4.99 -22.83
C ASP A 62 1.67 3.80 -23.06
N LYS A 63 2.00 2.92 -24.03
CA LYS A 63 1.18 1.73 -24.39
C LYS A 63 0.93 0.82 -23.17
N ASN A 64 1.90 0.70 -22.27
CA ASN A 64 1.87 -0.21 -21.13
C ASN A 64 1.88 0.51 -19.77
N ILE A 65 1.86 1.86 -19.74
CA ILE A 65 1.88 2.65 -18.51
C ILE A 65 0.63 3.53 -18.47
N THR A 66 -0.19 3.31 -17.46
CA THR A 66 -1.38 4.12 -17.16
C THR A 66 -1.20 4.76 -15.79
N VAL A 67 -1.53 6.04 -15.68
CA VAL A 67 -1.53 6.78 -14.41
C VAL A 67 -2.95 7.16 -14.05
N SER A 68 -3.45 6.62 -12.95
CA SER A 68 -4.79 6.91 -12.44
C SER A 68 -4.69 7.75 -11.18
N THR A 69 -5.46 8.84 -11.10
CA THR A 69 -5.50 9.74 -9.95
C THR A 69 -6.89 9.75 -9.33
N VAL A 70 -6.96 9.40 -8.05
CA VAL A 70 -8.16 9.49 -7.22
C VAL A 70 -7.95 10.62 -6.22
N VAL A 71 -8.77 11.68 -6.27
CA VAL A 71 -8.74 12.79 -5.31
C VAL A 71 -9.98 12.75 -4.44
N ILE A 72 -9.79 12.56 -3.15
CA ILE A 72 -10.87 12.58 -2.15
C ILE A 72 -10.93 13.98 -1.54
N GLU A 73 -11.94 14.76 -1.91
CA GLU A 73 -12.03 16.18 -1.59
C GLU A 73 -12.86 16.44 -0.31
N THR A 74 -13.86 15.59 -0.04
CA THR A 74 -14.83 15.82 1.03
C THR A 74 -14.80 14.75 2.11
N GLU A 75 -15.30 15.09 3.32
CA GLU A 75 -15.48 14.13 4.42
C GLU A 75 -16.46 13.00 4.05
N ASN A 76 -17.47 13.32 3.22
CA ASN A 76 -18.41 12.31 2.74
C ASN A 76 -17.72 11.34 1.78
N GLY A 77 -16.93 11.85 0.83
CA GLY A 77 -16.09 11.02 -0.04
C GLY A 77 -15.12 10.14 0.76
N ALA A 78 -14.48 10.70 1.79
CA ALA A 78 -13.58 9.95 2.66
C ALA A 78 -14.29 8.81 3.40
N LYS A 79 -15.50 9.04 3.91
CA LYS A 79 -16.32 8.00 4.56
C LYS A 79 -16.74 6.93 3.57
N THR A 80 -17.18 7.32 2.37
CA THR A 80 -17.61 6.37 1.32
C THR A 80 -16.43 5.52 0.86
N MET A 81 -15.29 6.13 0.58
CA MET A 81 -14.07 5.42 0.15
C MET A 81 -13.37 4.65 1.28
N GLY A 82 -13.70 4.93 2.55
CA GLY A 82 -12.97 4.35 3.69
C GLY A 82 -11.49 4.78 3.76
N LYS A 83 -11.14 5.89 3.11
CA LYS A 83 -9.77 6.42 3.01
C LYS A 83 -9.73 7.91 3.35
N PRO A 84 -8.62 8.43 3.92
CA PRO A 84 -8.47 9.86 4.21
C PRO A 84 -8.64 10.76 2.97
N LYS A 85 -9.00 12.03 3.21
CA LYS A 85 -8.95 13.07 2.17
C LYS A 85 -7.53 13.29 1.72
N GLY A 86 -7.35 13.44 0.40
CA GLY A 86 -6.07 13.67 -0.24
C GLY A 86 -6.01 13.06 -1.63
N THR A 87 -4.81 12.97 -2.15
CA THR A 87 -4.53 12.54 -3.51
C THR A 87 -3.88 11.16 -3.50
N TYR A 88 -4.42 10.26 -4.29
CA TYR A 88 -3.90 8.91 -4.51
C TYR A 88 -3.61 8.75 -5.99
N ILE A 89 -2.35 8.58 -6.34
CA ILE A 89 -1.89 8.42 -7.72
C ILE A 89 -1.38 6.99 -7.87
N THR A 90 -1.89 6.29 -8.86
CA THR A 90 -1.56 4.89 -9.13
C THR A 90 -0.92 4.79 -10.50
N ILE A 91 0.30 4.28 -10.57
CA ILE A 91 0.97 3.87 -11.81
C ILE A 91 0.66 2.40 -12.01
N GLU A 92 -0.04 2.04 -13.06
CA GLU A 92 -0.21 0.66 -13.50
C GLU A 92 0.70 0.41 -14.70
N ALA A 93 1.62 -0.55 -14.56
CA ALA A 93 2.64 -0.86 -15.55
C ALA A 93 2.62 -2.39 -15.80
N GLY A 94 2.06 -2.79 -16.93
CA GLY A 94 1.73 -4.19 -17.22
C GLY A 94 2.93 -5.14 -17.23
N ASN A 95 4.11 -4.63 -17.54
CA ASN A 95 5.34 -5.42 -17.74
C ASN A 95 6.40 -5.18 -16.65
N MET A 96 6.00 -4.72 -15.44
CA MET A 96 6.95 -4.50 -14.34
C MET A 96 7.62 -5.79 -13.83
N ASP A 97 7.12 -6.93 -14.20
CA ASP A 97 7.69 -8.26 -13.94
C ASP A 97 8.76 -8.65 -14.97
N GLU A 98 8.89 -7.94 -16.09
CA GLU A 98 9.90 -8.20 -17.13
C GLU A 98 11.24 -7.52 -16.80
N GLU A 99 12.34 -8.06 -17.35
CA GLU A 99 13.70 -7.53 -17.20
C GLU A 99 14.01 -6.51 -18.29
N ASP A 100 13.22 -5.44 -18.39
CA ASP A 100 13.45 -4.35 -19.33
C ASP A 100 13.90 -3.09 -18.55
N GLU A 101 15.21 -2.80 -18.59
CA GLU A 101 15.80 -1.68 -17.87
C GLU A 101 15.27 -0.33 -18.35
N ASP A 102 15.05 -0.16 -19.66
CA ASP A 102 14.53 1.08 -20.23
C ASP A 102 13.09 1.31 -19.76
N TYR A 103 12.28 0.26 -19.71
CA TYR A 103 10.91 0.32 -19.21
C TYR A 103 10.86 0.66 -17.71
N HIS A 104 11.73 0.06 -16.90
CA HIS A 104 11.86 0.40 -15.49
C HIS A 104 12.31 1.83 -15.26
N ARG A 105 13.24 2.32 -16.11
CA ARG A 105 13.70 3.72 -16.09
C ARG A 105 12.55 4.68 -16.39
N GLU A 106 11.69 4.37 -17.35
CA GLU A 106 10.53 5.18 -17.66
C GLU A 106 9.56 5.28 -16.47
N ILE A 107 9.28 4.15 -15.79
CA ILE A 107 8.48 4.12 -14.57
C ILE A 107 9.11 4.99 -13.48
N SER A 108 10.44 4.91 -13.29
CA SER A 108 11.19 5.72 -12.33
C SER A 108 11.04 7.23 -12.61
N VAL A 109 11.08 7.63 -13.88
CA VAL A 109 10.87 9.03 -14.31
C VAL A 109 9.43 9.48 -14.03
N GLN A 110 8.43 8.64 -14.30
CA GLN A 110 7.03 8.95 -13.97
C GLN A 110 6.83 9.07 -12.46
N LEU A 111 7.41 8.15 -11.67
CA LEU A 111 7.37 8.23 -10.21
C LEU A 111 8.00 9.53 -9.70
N ALA A 112 9.14 9.93 -10.25
CA ALA A 112 9.80 11.19 -9.89
C ALA A 112 8.93 12.43 -10.18
N LYS A 113 8.24 12.45 -11.33
CA LYS A 113 7.26 13.52 -11.67
C LYS A 113 6.13 13.58 -10.64
N ILE A 114 5.57 12.43 -10.27
CA ILE A 114 4.47 12.35 -9.29
C ILE A 114 4.93 12.82 -7.92
N ILE A 115 6.12 12.39 -7.45
CA ILE A 115 6.68 12.85 -6.17
C ILE A 115 6.82 14.37 -6.18
N ARG A 116 7.41 14.96 -7.22
CA ARG A 116 7.56 16.43 -7.36
C ARG A 116 6.21 17.17 -7.40
N GLN A 117 5.19 16.57 -8.04
CA GLN A 117 3.84 17.12 -8.08
C GLN A 117 3.18 17.17 -6.69
N LEU A 118 3.41 16.17 -5.85
CA LEU A 118 2.83 16.09 -4.51
C LEU A 118 3.58 16.94 -3.47
N ILE A 119 4.82 17.34 -3.75
CA ILE A 119 5.58 18.25 -2.90
C ILE A 119 4.98 19.66 -2.98
N GLN A 120 4.37 20.11 -1.89
CA GLN A 120 3.73 21.42 -1.81
C GLN A 120 4.71 22.56 -1.55
N GLU A 121 5.86 22.25 -0.98
CA GLU A 121 6.90 23.25 -0.67
C GLU A 121 7.83 23.48 -1.86
N LYS A 122 8.00 24.74 -2.23
CA LYS A 122 8.89 25.16 -3.33
C LYS A 122 10.29 25.55 -2.84
N ASN A 123 10.76 24.95 -1.75
CA ASN A 123 12.11 25.22 -1.27
C ASN A 123 13.13 24.61 -2.23
N GLU A 124 14.18 25.38 -2.54
CA GLU A 124 15.27 24.90 -3.41
C GLU A 124 16.13 23.82 -2.76
N GLU A 125 16.10 23.72 -1.43
CA GLU A 125 16.82 22.71 -0.63
C GLU A 125 15.86 22.11 0.42
N LEU A 126 15.48 20.86 0.23
CA LEU A 126 14.63 20.12 1.18
C LEU A 126 15.49 19.18 2.04
N SER A 127 15.12 19.05 3.30
CA SER A 127 15.58 17.97 4.17
C SER A 127 14.56 16.84 4.15
N VAL A 128 14.91 15.70 3.57
CA VAL A 128 13.99 14.58 3.36
C VAL A 128 14.42 13.39 4.20
N LEU A 129 13.49 12.81 4.94
CA LEU A 129 13.66 11.53 5.63
C LEU A 129 12.90 10.45 4.86
N VAL A 130 13.63 9.45 4.36
CA VAL A 130 13.03 8.29 3.69
C VAL A 130 12.97 7.12 4.68
N VAL A 131 11.77 6.56 4.84
CA VAL A 131 11.49 5.47 5.79
C VAL A 131 11.08 4.23 5.01
N GLY A 132 11.90 3.18 5.07
CA GLY A 132 11.57 1.87 4.51
C GLY A 132 10.91 0.98 5.55
N LEU A 133 9.58 0.82 5.47
CA LEU A 133 8.83 -0.08 6.35
C LEU A 133 8.93 -1.51 5.88
N GLY A 134 8.73 -2.43 6.81
CA GLY A 134 8.66 -3.87 6.57
C GLY A 134 9.77 -4.67 7.25
N ASN A 135 9.75 -5.96 6.99
CA ASN A 135 10.69 -6.92 7.53
C ASN A 135 11.64 -7.44 6.45
N ARG A 136 12.92 -7.20 6.62
CA ARG A 136 13.98 -7.65 5.69
C ARG A 136 14.02 -9.16 5.48
N GLU A 137 13.65 -9.91 6.52
CA GLU A 137 13.67 -11.38 6.53
C GLU A 137 12.44 -12.01 5.87
N VAL A 138 11.46 -11.20 5.50
CA VAL A 138 10.22 -11.65 4.85
C VAL A 138 10.13 -11.00 3.47
N THR A 139 10.48 -11.73 2.43
CA THR A 139 10.66 -11.17 1.07
C THR A 139 9.49 -10.29 0.60
N PRO A 140 8.22 -10.70 0.70
CA PRO A 140 7.12 -9.84 0.28
C PRO A 140 7.00 -8.53 1.07
N ASP A 141 7.56 -8.48 2.28
CA ASP A 141 7.56 -7.33 3.20
C ASP A 141 8.89 -6.56 3.18
N ALA A 142 9.86 -6.99 2.36
CA ALA A 142 11.20 -6.40 2.31
C ALA A 142 11.35 -5.22 1.34
N LEU A 143 10.27 -4.77 0.69
CA LEU A 143 10.31 -3.71 -0.31
C LEU A 143 10.93 -2.42 0.23
N GLY A 144 10.38 -1.86 1.32
CA GLY A 144 10.86 -0.63 1.92
C GLY A 144 12.34 -0.70 2.34
N PRO A 145 12.76 -1.73 3.10
CA PRO A 145 14.17 -1.94 3.43
C PRO A 145 15.11 -1.99 2.22
N ARG A 146 14.72 -2.67 1.13
CA ARG A 146 15.53 -2.77 -0.08
C ARG A 146 15.59 -1.47 -0.88
N VAL A 147 14.51 -0.68 -0.88
CA VAL A 147 14.53 0.67 -1.48
C VAL A 147 15.56 1.54 -0.77
N VAL A 148 15.59 1.52 0.56
CA VAL A 148 16.56 2.30 1.35
C VAL A 148 18.00 1.93 1.02
N ASP A 149 18.30 0.67 0.74
CA ASP A 149 19.65 0.22 0.39
C ASP A 149 20.19 0.83 -0.92
N ASN A 150 19.29 1.22 -1.83
CA ASN A 150 19.63 1.76 -3.15
C ASN A 150 19.50 3.30 -3.24
N LEU A 151 19.23 3.98 -2.12
CA LEU A 151 19.07 5.44 -2.12
C LEU A 151 20.42 6.16 -2.09
N PHE A 152 20.48 7.27 -2.81
CA PHE A 152 21.63 8.19 -2.75
C PHE A 152 21.46 9.12 -1.54
N ILE A 153 22.15 8.81 -0.44
CA ILE A 153 22.09 9.54 0.83
C ILE A 153 23.05 10.71 0.82
N THR A 154 22.55 11.94 1.00
CA THR A 154 23.34 13.17 0.86
C THR A 154 23.48 13.95 2.16
N ARG A 155 22.60 13.75 3.16
CA ARG A 155 22.58 14.56 4.39
C ARG A 155 23.94 14.66 5.10
N HIS A 156 24.66 13.54 5.24
CA HIS A 156 25.98 13.52 5.90
C HIS A 156 27.03 14.26 5.08
N ILE A 157 27.01 14.14 3.75
CA ILE A 157 27.94 14.82 2.84
C ILE A 157 27.71 16.33 2.88
N VAL A 158 26.44 16.76 2.77
CA VAL A 158 26.09 18.18 2.82
C VAL A 158 26.41 18.78 4.20
N LYS A 159 26.22 18.02 5.29
CA LYS A 159 26.55 18.47 6.64
C LYS A 159 28.05 18.65 6.87
N GLU A 160 28.90 17.78 6.29
CA GLU A 160 30.34 17.80 6.46
C GLU A 160 31.04 18.80 5.50
N TYR A 161 30.66 18.78 4.23
CA TYR A 161 31.36 19.53 3.18
C TYR A 161 30.54 20.72 2.63
N GLY A 162 29.33 20.91 3.08
CA GLY A 162 28.42 21.94 2.57
C GLY A 162 28.05 21.71 1.09
N LYS A 163 27.56 22.77 0.45
CA LYS A 163 27.17 22.74 -0.96
C LYS A 163 28.29 22.52 -1.94
N TYR A 164 29.54 22.77 -1.51
CA TYR A 164 30.72 22.55 -2.37
C TYR A 164 30.95 21.09 -2.75
N ALA A 165 30.45 20.14 -1.95
CA ALA A 165 30.50 18.71 -2.24
C ALA A 165 29.89 18.32 -3.59
N PHE A 166 28.97 19.14 -4.11
CA PHE A 166 28.20 18.88 -5.31
C PHE A 166 28.33 20.00 -6.37
N GLY A 167 29.46 20.74 -6.35
CA GLY A 167 29.74 21.75 -7.37
C GLY A 167 28.86 22.98 -7.30
N GLU A 168 28.63 23.52 -6.12
CA GLU A 168 27.80 24.72 -5.85
C GLU A 168 26.29 24.57 -6.20
N LYS A 169 25.84 23.38 -6.57
CA LYS A 169 24.41 23.12 -6.80
C LYS A 169 23.68 23.02 -5.47
N ASN A 170 22.46 23.53 -5.45
CA ASN A 170 21.53 23.26 -4.36
C ASN A 170 21.19 21.77 -4.34
N VAL A 171 21.45 21.11 -3.23
CA VAL A 171 21.29 19.67 -3.08
C VAL A 171 20.38 19.38 -1.89
N ASN A 172 19.35 18.60 -2.13
CA ASN A 172 18.48 18.12 -1.09
C ASN A 172 19.23 17.23 -0.09
N ARG A 173 18.91 17.37 1.20
CA ARG A 173 19.51 16.60 2.29
C ARG A 173 18.71 15.33 2.53
N ILE A 174 19.10 14.24 1.91
CA ILE A 174 18.41 12.95 2.01
C ILE A 174 19.05 12.13 3.12
N SER A 175 18.22 11.67 4.05
CA SER A 175 18.52 10.66 5.07
C SER A 175 17.53 9.53 5.00
N SER A 176 17.89 8.36 5.50
CA SER A 176 16.98 7.20 5.48
C SER A 176 17.11 6.38 6.75
N ILE A 177 16.05 5.61 7.02
CA ILE A 177 15.99 4.64 8.12
C ILE A 177 15.11 3.44 7.73
N VAL A 178 15.51 2.27 8.18
CA VAL A 178 14.69 1.06 8.24
C VAL A 178 14.39 0.78 9.71
N PRO A 179 13.20 1.13 10.22
CA PRO A 179 12.89 1.00 11.65
C PRO A 179 12.75 -0.45 12.10
N GLY A 180 12.61 -1.39 11.15
CA GLY A 180 12.28 -2.78 11.43
C GLY A 180 10.82 -2.95 11.84
N VAL A 181 10.50 -4.13 12.38
CA VAL A 181 9.16 -4.47 12.83
C VAL A 181 9.10 -4.56 14.37
N MET A 182 7.93 -4.30 14.94
CA MET A 182 7.72 -4.29 16.38
C MET A 182 8.13 -5.61 17.07
N ALA A 183 7.98 -6.74 16.37
CA ALA A 183 8.41 -8.04 16.89
C ALA A 183 9.94 -8.15 17.10
N GLN A 184 10.73 -7.34 16.39
CA GLN A 184 12.19 -7.31 16.52
C GLN A 184 12.65 -6.21 17.48
N THR A 185 12.00 -5.04 17.44
CA THR A 185 12.46 -3.84 18.15
C THR A 185 11.74 -3.63 19.50
N GLY A 186 10.54 -4.18 19.68
CA GLY A 186 9.68 -3.87 20.81
C GLY A 186 9.01 -2.49 20.76
N MET A 187 9.23 -1.74 19.69
CA MET A 187 8.73 -0.37 19.51
C MET A 187 7.86 -0.28 18.25
N GLU A 188 6.87 0.60 18.27
CA GLU A 188 6.15 0.94 17.03
C GLU A 188 7.01 1.81 16.11
N SER A 189 6.84 1.64 14.80
CA SER A 189 7.57 2.45 13.81
C SER A 189 7.33 3.94 14.02
N LEU A 190 6.13 4.34 14.46
CA LEU A 190 5.81 5.73 14.78
C LEU A 190 6.71 6.30 15.88
N GLU A 191 6.97 5.56 16.95
CA GLU A 191 7.83 5.99 18.07
C GLU A 191 9.26 6.24 17.61
N ILE A 192 9.81 5.30 16.82
CA ILE A 192 11.16 5.41 16.27
C ILE A 192 11.27 6.63 15.36
N ILE A 193 10.32 6.79 14.43
CA ILE A 193 10.31 7.87 13.44
C ILE A 193 10.14 9.24 14.13
N HIS A 194 9.32 9.35 15.16
CA HIS A 194 9.18 10.58 15.97
C HIS A 194 10.52 11.01 16.57
N GLY A 195 11.25 10.11 17.20
CA GLY A 195 12.57 10.42 17.76
C GLY A 195 13.56 10.93 16.70
N ILE A 196 13.52 10.35 15.50
CA ILE A 196 14.37 10.79 14.38
C ILE A 196 13.94 12.16 13.83
N ILE A 197 12.63 12.39 13.68
CA ILE A 197 12.10 13.69 13.25
C ILE A 197 12.50 14.78 14.22
N ASP A 198 12.41 14.53 15.52
CA ASP A 198 12.78 15.49 16.55
C ASP A 198 14.26 15.89 16.50
N GLU A 199 15.14 14.95 16.17
CA GLU A 199 16.56 15.20 16.04
C GLU A 199 16.95 15.80 14.68
N THR A 200 16.38 15.29 13.59
CA THR A 200 16.84 15.61 12.22
C THR A 200 16.09 16.76 11.57
N LYS A 201 14.89 17.08 12.07
CA LYS A 201 13.99 18.16 11.60
C LYS A 201 13.83 18.15 10.07
N PRO A 202 13.31 17.06 9.47
CA PRO A 202 13.08 17.04 8.05
C PRO A 202 11.88 17.89 7.65
N ASP A 203 11.91 18.40 6.41
CA ASP A 203 10.79 19.15 5.81
C ASP A 203 9.71 18.21 5.24
N LEU A 204 10.12 16.98 4.88
CA LEU A 204 9.28 15.96 4.26
C LEU A 204 9.68 14.57 4.73
N VAL A 205 8.72 13.70 4.98
CA VAL A 205 8.91 12.25 5.13
C VAL A 205 8.37 11.53 3.90
N ILE A 206 9.17 10.62 3.34
CA ILE A 206 8.72 9.63 2.36
C ILE A 206 8.69 8.27 3.04
N VAL A 207 7.54 7.60 2.99
CA VAL A 207 7.36 6.27 3.58
C VAL A 207 7.16 5.25 2.48
N ILE A 208 7.94 4.18 2.49
CA ILE A 208 7.83 3.08 1.52
C ILE A 208 7.35 1.83 2.26
N ASP A 209 6.32 1.16 1.72
CA ASP A 209 5.75 -0.06 2.31
C ASP A 209 5.31 -1.05 1.23
N ALA A 210 5.28 -2.32 1.60
CA ALA A 210 4.64 -3.36 0.82
C ALA A 210 3.14 -3.36 1.12
N LEU A 211 2.32 -3.35 0.07
CA LEU A 211 0.87 -3.27 0.17
C LEU A 211 0.21 -4.63 -0.06
N ALA A 212 -1.05 -4.74 0.32
CA ALA A 212 -1.94 -5.81 -0.08
C ALA A 212 -2.90 -5.33 -1.18
N ALA A 213 -2.97 -6.06 -2.29
CA ALA A 213 -3.99 -5.85 -3.32
C ALA A 213 -5.19 -6.77 -3.10
N ARG A 214 -6.32 -6.37 -3.64
CA ARG A 214 -7.48 -7.25 -3.82
C ARG A 214 -7.32 -8.13 -5.06
N SER A 215 -6.76 -7.59 -6.15
CA SER A 215 -6.64 -8.30 -7.43
C SER A 215 -5.22 -8.81 -7.68
N THR A 216 -5.11 -10.09 -8.04
CA THR A 216 -3.83 -10.70 -8.46
C THR A 216 -3.23 -10.01 -9.68
N LYS A 217 -4.06 -9.34 -10.51
CA LYS A 217 -3.61 -8.60 -11.71
C LYS A 217 -2.71 -7.42 -11.37
N ARG A 218 -2.79 -6.91 -10.12
CA ARG A 218 -2.03 -5.75 -9.66
C ARG A 218 -0.78 -6.09 -8.86
N LEU A 219 -0.60 -7.37 -8.51
CA LEU A 219 0.60 -7.83 -7.82
C LEU A 219 1.85 -7.48 -8.62
N ASN A 220 2.78 -6.78 -7.98
CA ASN A 220 4.07 -6.36 -8.54
C ASN A 220 3.98 -5.50 -9.83
N ARG A 221 2.78 -4.99 -10.18
CA ARG A 221 2.52 -4.24 -11.43
C ARG A 221 1.90 -2.87 -11.19
N THR A 222 1.83 -2.47 -9.93
CA THR A 222 1.14 -1.23 -9.55
C THR A 222 1.95 -0.51 -8.48
N ILE A 223 2.19 0.80 -8.66
CA ILE A 223 2.78 1.67 -7.66
C ILE A 223 1.74 2.68 -7.22
N GLN A 224 1.39 2.72 -5.95
CA GLN A 224 0.54 3.77 -5.39
C GLN A 224 1.37 4.81 -4.66
N VAL A 225 1.14 6.08 -4.98
CA VAL A 225 1.73 7.24 -4.31
C VAL A 225 0.62 8.10 -3.73
N THR A 226 0.76 8.55 -2.49
CA THR A 226 -0.27 9.39 -1.85
C THR A 226 0.34 10.39 -0.87
N ASP A 227 -0.32 11.54 -0.71
CA ASP A 227 -0.01 12.58 0.28
C ASP A 227 -0.73 12.40 1.62
N THR A 228 -1.49 11.32 1.78
CA THR A 228 -2.29 11.06 3.00
C THR A 228 -1.53 10.28 4.07
N GLY A 229 -0.34 9.79 3.76
CA GLY A 229 0.39 8.87 4.61
C GLY A 229 -0.09 7.42 4.47
N ILE A 230 0.32 6.56 5.40
CA ILE A 230 0.05 5.12 5.38
C ILE A 230 -0.32 4.61 6.77
N ASN A 231 -1.15 3.56 6.80
CA ASN A 231 -1.40 2.77 8.01
C ASN A 231 -0.68 1.42 7.86
N PRO A 232 0.51 1.25 8.43
CA PRO A 232 1.32 0.05 8.20
C PRO A 232 0.57 -1.22 8.58
N GLY A 233 0.56 -2.21 7.69
CA GLY A 233 -0.08 -3.50 7.91
C GLY A 233 -1.60 -3.51 7.87
N SER A 234 -2.26 -2.42 7.45
CA SER A 234 -3.73 -2.36 7.37
C SER A 234 -4.32 -3.40 6.43
N GLY A 235 -3.69 -3.63 5.29
CA GLY A 235 -4.11 -4.61 4.30
C GLY A 235 -4.01 -6.07 4.78
N VAL A 236 -3.17 -6.34 5.76
CA VAL A 236 -3.01 -7.66 6.38
C VAL A 236 -3.70 -7.78 7.75
N GLY A 237 -4.52 -6.79 8.12
CA GLY A 237 -5.32 -6.81 9.35
C GLY A 237 -4.56 -6.42 10.61
N ASN A 238 -3.35 -5.91 10.50
CA ASN A 238 -2.58 -5.35 11.61
C ASN A 238 -2.93 -3.87 11.79
N HIS A 239 -3.50 -3.52 12.94
CA HIS A 239 -3.82 -2.13 13.27
C HIS A 239 -2.64 -1.49 14.00
N ARG A 240 -1.83 -0.72 13.28
CA ARG A 240 -0.74 0.11 13.83
C ARG A 240 -1.10 1.57 13.69
N HIS A 241 -0.39 2.43 14.44
CA HIS A 241 -0.55 3.87 14.29
C HIS A 241 -0.14 4.34 12.89
N GLY A 242 -1.00 5.14 12.27
CA GLY A 242 -0.75 5.67 10.93
C GLY A 242 0.38 6.69 10.91
N LEU A 243 1.21 6.60 9.87
CA LEU A 243 2.27 7.57 9.57
C LEU A 243 1.71 8.59 8.57
N ASN A 244 1.29 9.74 9.07
CA ASN A 244 0.67 10.80 8.27
C ASN A 244 1.00 12.18 8.86
N LYS A 245 0.61 13.25 8.14
CA LYS A 245 0.87 14.62 8.58
C LYS A 245 0.34 14.92 9.98
N LYS A 246 -0.79 14.32 10.38
CA LYS A 246 -1.39 14.54 11.70
C LYS A 246 -0.56 13.87 12.80
N SER A 247 -0.06 12.67 12.57
CA SER A 247 0.73 11.92 13.55
C SER A 247 2.18 12.39 13.63
N LEU A 248 2.79 12.80 12.51
CA LEU A 248 4.20 13.19 12.44
C LEU A 248 4.44 14.71 12.50
N GLY A 249 3.41 15.53 12.35
CA GLY A 249 3.49 16.99 12.38
C GLY A 249 4.08 17.63 11.11
N ILE A 250 4.54 16.85 10.15
CA ILE A 250 5.16 17.29 8.90
C ILE A 250 4.53 16.58 7.71
N PRO A 251 4.67 17.09 6.47
CA PRO A 251 4.17 16.44 5.26
C PRO A 251 4.71 15.01 5.10
N VAL A 252 3.84 14.11 4.64
CA VAL A 252 4.18 12.70 4.38
C VAL A 252 3.72 12.32 2.99
N ILE A 253 4.61 11.75 2.20
CA ILE A 253 4.28 11.06 0.95
C ILE A 253 4.52 9.57 1.18
N SER A 254 3.55 8.74 0.84
CA SER A 254 3.70 7.28 0.93
C SER A 254 3.75 6.67 -0.45
N ILE A 255 4.66 5.71 -0.63
CA ILE A 255 4.85 4.95 -1.87
C ILE A 255 4.71 3.48 -1.51
N GLY A 256 3.89 2.75 -2.26
CA GLY A 256 3.73 1.33 -2.00
C GLY A 256 3.44 0.51 -3.24
N ILE A 257 3.86 -0.76 -3.20
CA ILE A 257 3.60 -1.75 -4.23
C ILE A 257 2.89 -2.94 -3.59
N PRO A 258 1.80 -3.45 -4.17
CA PRO A 258 1.17 -4.67 -3.70
C PRO A 258 2.04 -5.88 -4.04
N THR A 259 2.51 -6.56 -3.01
CA THR A 259 3.34 -7.76 -3.08
C THR A 259 2.59 -9.02 -2.69
N VAL A 260 1.41 -8.86 -2.07
CA VAL A 260 0.58 -9.96 -1.59
C VAL A 260 -0.90 -9.74 -1.90
N VAL A 261 -1.64 -10.85 -2.00
CA VAL A 261 -3.11 -10.88 -2.05
C VAL A 261 -3.61 -11.84 -0.98
N ASP A 262 -4.71 -11.51 -0.33
CA ASP A 262 -5.40 -12.40 0.61
C ASP A 262 -5.90 -13.66 -0.12
N ALA A 263 -5.61 -14.85 0.39
CA ALA A 263 -6.03 -16.11 -0.20
C ALA A 263 -7.56 -16.23 -0.32
N ALA A 264 -8.32 -15.72 0.66
CA ALA A 264 -9.76 -15.70 0.62
C ALA A 264 -10.31 -14.87 -0.57
N THR A 265 -9.62 -13.78 -0.92
CA THR A 265 -9.96 -12.96 -2.08
C THR A 265 -9.77 -13.71 -3.40
N ILE A 266 -8.67 -14.47 -3.54
CA ILE A 266 -8.42 -15.28 -4.76
C ILE A 266 -9.52 -16.31 -4.94
N VAL A 267 -9.91 -16.99 -3.87
CA VAL A 267 -10.99 -17.99 -3.92
C VAL A 267 -12.31 -17.32 -4.28
N ASN A 268 -12.61 -16.17 -3.69
CA ASN A 268 -13.80 -15.40 -4.01
C ASN A 268 -13.88 -15.04 -5.51
N ASP A 269 -12.83 -14.46 -6.06
CA ASP A 269 -12.77 -14.08 -7.47
C ASP A 269 -12.89 -15.32 -8.39
N THR A 270 -12.28 -16.45 -8.00
CA THR A 270 -12.40 -17.72 -8.72
C THR A 270 -13.85 -18.22 -8.72
N MET A 271 -14.54 -18.14 -7.57
CA MET A 271 -15.94 -18.52 -7.46
C MET A 271 -16.85 -17.62 -8.31
N PHE A 272 -16.64 -16.31 -8.30
CA PHE A 272 -17.40 -15.38 -9.15
C PHE A 272 -17.23 -15.72 -10.64
N ASN A 273 -16.02 -15.96 -11.09
CA ASN A 273 -15.73 -16.36 -12.47
C ASN A 273 -16.36 -17.71 -12.82
N LEU A 274 -16.36 -18.65 -11.89
CA LEU A 274 -17.01 -19.95 -12.08
C LEU A 274 -18.53 -19.80 -12.21
N ILE A 275 -19.16 -19.03 -11.31
CA ILE A 275 -20.62 -18.77 -11.37
C ILE A 275 -20.99 -18.08 -12.69
N ALA A 276 -20.20 -17.10 -13.15
CA ALA A 276 -20.41 -16.42 -14.41
C ALA A 276 -20.29 -17.39 -15.61
N ALA A 277 -19.29 -18.27 -15.61
CA ALA A 277 -19.10 -19.30 -16.63
C ALA A 277 -20.25 -20.34 -16.63
N MET A 278 -20.69 -20.79 -15.45
CA MET A 278 -21.81 -21.73 -15.31
C MET A 278 -23.14 -21.14 -15.84
N SER A 279 -23.39 -19.86 -15.60
CA SER A 279 -24.59 -19.16 -16.10
C SER A 279 -24.63 -18.99 -17.62
N GLN A 280 -23.50 -19.14 -18.30
CA GLN A 280 -23.44 -19.17 -19.77
C GLN A 280 -23.67 -20.56 -20.36
N SER A 281 -23.70 -21.59 -19.52
CA SER A 281 -23.87 -22.99 -19.93
C SER A 281 -25.28 -23.48 -19.62
N LYS A 282 -26.04 -23.84 -20.65
CA LYS A 282 -27.42 -24.39 -20.51
C LYS A 282 -27.52 -25.60 -19.56
N ALA A 283 -26.43 -26.33 -19.33
CA ALA A 283 -26.41 -27.50 -18.45
C ALA A 283 -26.38 -27.15 -16.95
N PHE A 284 -25.95 -25.92 -16.57
CA PHE A 284 -25.75 -25.50 -15.19
C PHE A 284 -26.51 -24.24 -14.81
N ASP A 285 -27.43 -23.77 -15.66
CA ASP A 285 -28.17 -22.51 -15.53
C ASP A 285 -28.90 -22.40 -14.17
N MET A 286 -29.62 -23.46 -13.78
CA MET A 286 -30.36 -23.51 -12.51
C MET A 286 -29.46 -23.39 -11.26
N LEU A 287 -28.24 -23.95 -11.32
CA LEU A 287 -27.29 -23.90 -10.19
C LEU A 287 -26.59 -22.52 -10.12
N GLY A 288 -26.28 -21.96 -11.28
CA GLY A 288 -25.73 -20.62 -11.40
C GLY A 288 -26.68 -19.54 -10.89
N ASP A 289 -27.97 -19.67 -11.18
CA ASP A 289 -28.97 -18.71 -10.75
C ASP A 289 -29.18 -18.71 -9.23
N SER A 290 -29.24 -19.88 -8.60
CA SER A 290 -29.36 -19.99 -7.13
C SER A 290 -28.18 -19.36 -6.38
N LEU A 291 -26.95 -19.45 -6.96
CA LEU A 291 -25.76 -18.81 -6.37
C LEU A 291 -25.69 -17.31 -6.65
N LYS A 292 -26.34 -16.82 -7.71
CA LYS A 292 -26.47 -15.38 -7.99
C LYS A 292 -27.40 -14.66 -7.01
N GLU A 293 -28.40 -15.35 -6.45
CA GLU A 293 -29.32 -14.77 -5.48
C GLU A 293 -28.64 -14.37 -4.17
N LEU A 294 -27.50 -14.99 -3.83
CA LEU A 294 -26.67 -14.57 -2.70
C LEU A 294 -26.02 -13.23 -3.00
N ASN A 295 -26.07 -12.29 -2.07
CA ASN A 295 -25.30 -11.06 -2.19
C ASN A 295 -23.79 -11.34 -2.00
N ASP A 296 -22.94 -10.40 -2.42
CA ASP A 296 -21.49 -10.59 -2.42
C ASP A 296 -20.91 -10.81 -1.01
N GLY A 297 -21.53 -10.21 0.01
CA GLY A 297 -21.15 -10.42 1.41
C GLY A 297 -21.47 -11.85 1.89
N GLU A 298 -22.63 -12.39 1.53
CA GLU A 298 -23.04 -13.76 1.87
C GLU A 298 -22.15 -14.79 1.17
N LYS A 299 -21.81 -14.56 -0.11
CA LYS A 299 -20.87 -15.40 -0.85
C LYS A 299 -19.49 -15.42 -0.18
N TYR A 300 -18.99 -14.25 0.20
CA TYR A 300 -17.68 -14.15 0.86
C TYR A 300 -17.67 -14.80 2.25
N GLU A 301 -18.67 -14.58 3.08
CA GLU A 301 -18.76 -15.24 4.39
C GLU A 301 -18.86 -16.76 4.24
N LEU A 302 -19.63 -17.26 3.26
CA LEU A 302 -19.68 -18.68 2.95
C LEU A 302 -18.31 -19.23 2.53
N ILE A 303 -17.60 -18.51 1.65
CA ILE A 303 -16.24 -18.88 1.24
C ILE A 303 -15.30 -18.88 2.44
N ARG A 304 -15.38 -17.87 3.28
CA ARG A 304 -14.57 -17.74 4.48
C ARG A 304 -14.83 -18.84 5.50
N GLU A 305 -16.07 -19.25 5.68
CA GLU A 305 -16.42 -20.40 6.52
C GLU A 305 -15.89 -21.72 5.95
N LEU A 306 -16.00 -21.91 4.64
CA LEU A 306 -15.47 -23.10 3.95
C LEU A 306 -13.95 -23.17 3.97
N LEU A 307 -13.25 -22.02 3.91
CA LEU A 307 -11.79 -21.92 3.97
C LEU A 307 -11.24 -22.00 5.40
N SER A 308 -12.12 -22.05 6.41
CA SER A 308 -11.83 -22.07 7.84
C SER A 308 -10.73 -23.04 8.28
N PRO A 309 -10.09 -22.79 9.41
CA PRO A 309 -9.54 -21.51 9.89
C PRO A 309 -8.16 -21.23 9.33
N ASN A 310 -7.59 -22.19 8.57
CA ASN A 310 -6.18 -22.21 8.18
C ASN A 310 -5.86 -21.26 7.02
N LEU A 311 -6.81 -20.98 6.14
CA LEU A 311 -6.61 -20.11 4.96
C LEU A 311 -6.98 -18.65 5.21
N ASN A 312 -7.74 -18.35 6.26
CA ASN A 312 -8.17 -16.97 6.55
C ASN A 312 -7.04 -16.01 6.95
N ALA A 313 -5.85 -16.52 7.23
CA ALA A 313 -4.66 -15.74 7.58
C ALA A 313 -3.53 -15.93 6.56
N MET A 314 -3.81 -16.54 5.41
CA MET A 314 -2.81 -16.78 4.38
C MET A 314 -2.82 -15.68 3.34
N PHE A 315 -1.62 -15.21 3.01
CA PHE A 315 -1.37 -14.30 1.90
C PHE A 315 -0.59 -15.02 0.83
N VAL A 316 -0.94 -14.75 -0.42
CA VAL A 316 -0.32 -15.36 -1.60
C VAL A 316 0.54 -14.31 -2.29
N THR A 317 1.73 -14.73 -2.72
CA THR A 317 2.68 -13.92 -3.46
C THR A 317 3.15 -14.69 -4.70
N PRO A 318 3.60 -14.01 -5.77
CA PRO A 318 4.18 -14.66 -6.95
C PRO A 318 5.40 -15.53 -6.61
N LYS A 319 5.64 -16.55 -7.42
CA LYS A 319 6.76 -17.49 -7.21
C LYS A 319 8.13 -16.80 -7.28
N ASP A 320 8.25 -15.77 -8.10
CA ASP A 320 9.46 -14.98 -8.38
C ASP A 320 9.56 -13.70 -7.56
N ILE A 321 8.91 -13.68 -6.38
CA ILE A 321 8.82 -12.49 -5.52
C ILE A 321 10.20 -11.93 -5.13
N ASP A 322 11.21 -12.78 -4.97
CA ASP A 322 12.56 -12.35 -4.58
C ASP A 322 13.20 -11.43 -5.64
N GLU A 323 13.08 -11.81 -6.91
CA GLU A 323 13.58 -11.03 -8.04
C GLU A 323 12.71 -9.80 -8.28
N SER A 324 11.39 -9.97 -8.21
CA SER A 324 10.44 -8.88 -8.37
C SER A 324 10.66 -7.78 -7.33
N VAL A 325 10.76 -8.11 -6.05
CA VAL A 325 10.99 -7.11 -4.97
C VAL A 325 12.34 -6.43 -5.14
N LYS A 326 13.38 -7.16 -5.56
CA LYS A 326 14.70 -6.57 -5.85
C LYS A 326 14.60 -5.53 -6.97
N ARG A 327 13.99 -5.87 -8.10
CA ARG A 327 13.83 -5.01 -9.27
C ARG A 327 12.96 -3.79 -8.95
N LEU A 328 11.80 -4.01 -8.35
CA LEU A 328 10.87 -2.96 -7.95
C LEU A 328 11.48 -1.99 -6.92
N SER A 329 12.29 -2.49 -6.00
CA SER A 329 12.99 -1.64 -5.04
C SER A 329 13.97 -0.71 -5.74
N TYR A 330 14.64 -1.19 -6.80
CA TYR A 330 15.54 -0.37 -7.61
C TYR A 330 14.75 0.71 -8.37
N THR A 331 13.64 0.36 -9.01
CA THR A 331 12.76 1.31 -9.70
C THR A 331 12.26 2.44 -8.79
N ILE A 332 11.84 2.10 -7.56
CA ILE A 332 11.40 3.13 -6.60
C ILE A 332 12.56 4.00 -6.15
N SER A 333 13.71 3.40 -5.79
CA SER A 333 14.87 4.16 -5.33
C SER A 333 15.39 5.10 -6.41
N GLU A 334 15.44 4.65 -7.66
CA GLU A 334 15.80 5.49 -8.79
C GLU A 334 14.79 6.65 -8.97
N GLY A 335 13.49 6.38 -8.91
CA GLY A 335 12.46 7.42 -8.97
C GLY A 335 12.63 8.48 -7.88
N ILE A 336 12.93 8.06 -6.64
CA ILE A 336 13.22 8.98 -5.53
C ILE A 336 14.52 9.75 -5.79
N ASN A 337 15.59 9.09 -6.21
CA ASN A 337 16.85 9.73 -6.54
C ASN A 337 16.67 10.80 -7.64
N ILE A 338 15.97 10.48 -8.72
CA ILE A 338 15.63 11.43 -9.80
C ILE A 338 14.81 12.60 -9.26
N ALA A 339 13.83 12.34 -8.39
CA ALA A 339 12.95 13.37 -7.84
C ALA A 339 13.73 14.47 -7.12
N PHE A 340 14.78 14.12 -6.37
CA PHE A 340 15.51 15.03 -5.50
C PHE A 340 16.87 15.45 -6.02
N MET A 341 17.51 14.67 -6.90
CA MET A 341 18.86 14.94 -7.40
C MET A 341 18.88 15.29 -8.89
N GLY A 342 17.81 15.03 -9.64
CA GLY A 342 17.76 15.20 -11.09
C GLY A 342 18.20 13.96 -11.88
N GLU A 343 18.06 14.02 -13.21
CA GLU A 343 18.27 12.87 -14.11
C GLU A 343 19.76 12.58 -14.40
N GLY A 344 20.67 13.39 -13.91
CA GLY A 344 22.11 13.34 -14.24
C GLY A 344 22.99 12.68 -13.16
N LEU A 345 22.44 11.80 -12.31
CA LEU A 345 23.28 11.04 -11.38
C LEU A 345 24.11 10.00 -12.13
N PRO A 346 25.41 9.81 -11.79
CA PRO A 346 26.14 8.65 -12.26
C PRO A 346 25.45 7.38 -11.74
N ALA A 347 25.30 6.40 -12.64
CA ALA A 347 24.76 5.08 -12.35
C ALA A 347 25.63 4.35 -11.30
#